data_fef14bb9d093e8452adc17656a1d8a9a
#
_entry.id   fef14bb9d093e8452adc17656a1d8a9a
#
_cell.length_a   1.000
_cell.length_b   1.000
_cell.length_c   1.000
_cell.angle_alpha   90.00
_cell.angle_beta   90.00
_cell.angle_gamma   90.00
#
_symmetry.space_group_name_H-M   'P 1'
#
loop_
_entity.id
_entity.type
_entity.pdbx_description
1 polymer ?
#
loop_
_entity_poly.entity_id
_entity_poly.type
_entity_poly.pdbx_seq_one_letter_code
_entity_poly.pdbx_strand_id
1 'polypeptide(L)'
;VLRNIRLTAATAVQHLDDDPVLLLLQISRRLPSRIVQPVAGIVRKVGRGPLLSALSAHLRGDEARRSVILDEAHRDGVTGAAAARLADVALAANEPQRADMLLERAGAAPGTRARRRWYDGDMTGAVAELTSAGLHRKAQRLESELRVFRGWIPTLEPVQGYEPQPQTVLHVLTNSLPHTGSGYAQRSHSILTAQEALGWNVHAATRLGYPVQVGKLFAQDTDVLNGVTYHRLIPARMPTGFDQRLQVQAEVLLDLALKIRPAVLHTTTHFVNGLVTRAVAEALGVPWVYEVRGQLADTWASVRGEAAKSSERYNFFTEREAAMTRSAALVVTLGEAMRQQILTAGDLRGGVLLCPNAVGEAFLDEPLDSQSARALLGLPHDGVFVGTVSSLVEYEGLDVLLRAIAMLAGEHPGLQCLIVGDGVAASALRQLAGELGITSRVTFTGRVPRKHAHLYHQALDIFVVPRRDLAVTRAVTPLKPVEAMASARPVVASNLPALNEIVEDSVTGTLVVPDSAEELAAALKDLIREDGAVVTDEARAMGATSRVRVLKERTWTGTTSTLLRAYQELGTAG
;
A
#
# COMPACT_ATOMS: atom_id res chain seq x y z
N VAL A 1 19.90 4.13 -21.16
CA VAL A 1 19.66 2.68 -21.24
C VAL A 1 20.83 1.88 -20.67
N LEU A 2 22.08 2.08 -21.13
CA LEU A 2 23.26 1.32 -20.63
C LEU A 2 23.47 1.47 -19.11
N ARG A 3 23.29 2.69 -18.54
CA ARG A 3 23.33 2.93 -17.10
C ARG A 3 22.29 2.07 -16.37
N ASN A 4 21.05 2.05 -16.85
CA ASN A 4 19.96 1.32 -16.24
C ASN A 4 20.18 -0.20 -16.29
N ILE A 5 20.71 -0.72 -17.41
CA ILE A 5 21.07 -2.14 -17.55
C ILE A 5 22.17 -2.51 -16.55
N ARG A 6 23.23 -1.69 -16.43
CA ARG A 6 24.31 -1.91 -15.45
C ARG A 6 23.78 -1.89 -14.02
N LEU A 7 22.91 -0.94 -13.69
CA LEU A 7 22.28 -0.83 -12.36
C LEU A 7 21.44 -2.06 -12.06
N THR A 8 20.64 -2.52 -13.02
CA THR A 8 19.80 -3.72 -12.85
C THR A 8 20.66 -4.98 -12.70
N ALA A 9 21.69 -5.14 -13.54
CA ALA A 9 22.61 -6.26 -13.45
C ALA A 9 23.33 -6.30 -12.10
N ALA A 10 23.86 -5.16 -11.63
CA ALA A 10 24.50 -5.05 -10.33
C ALA A 10 23.53 -5.37 -9.18
N THR A 11 22.27 -4.91 -9.26
CA THR A 11 21.22 -5.22 -8.28
C THR A 11 20.87 -6.71 -8.31
N ALA A 12 20.76 -7.33 -9.49
CA ALA A 12 20.50 -8.76 -9.62
C ALA A 12 21.63 -9.61 -9.06
N VAL A 13 22.89 -9.27 -9.38
CA VAL A 13 24.07 -9.95 -8.82
C VAL A 13 24.09 -9.84 -7.30
N GLN A 14 23.80 -8.65 -6.75
CA GLN A 14 23.74 -8.43 -5.32
C GLN A 14 22.70 -9.34 -4.64
N HIS A 15 21.52 -9.48 -5.24
CA HIS A 15 20.48 -10.38 -4.72
C HIS A 15 20.82 -11.85 -4.91
N LEU A 16 21.52 -12.23 -5.98
CA LEU A 16 22.00 -13.59 -6.19
C LEU A 16 23.05 -13.99 -5.13
N ASP A 17 23.94 -13.06 -4.77
CA ASP A 17 24.93 -13.27 -3.69
C ASP A 17 24.26 -13.42 -2.33
N ASP A 18 23.09 -12.77 -2.13
CA ASP A 18 22.33 -12.89 -0.89
C ASP A 18 21.65 -14.25 -0.78
N ASP A 19 20.81 -14.58 -1.75
CA ASP A 19 20.15 -15.89 -1.85
C ASP A 19 19.37 -16.00 -3.19
N PRO A 20 19.72 -16.98 -4.06
CA PRO A 20 19.04 -17.17 -5.34
C PRO A 20 17.56 -17.56 -5.20
N VAL A 21 17.18 -18.26 -4.10
CA VAL A 21 15.79 -18.64 -3.83
C VAL A 21 14.96 -17.41 -3.50
N LEU A 22 15.46 -16.53 -2.64
CA LEU A 22 14.79 -15.28 -2.30
C LEU A 22 14.68 -14.34 -3.51
N LEU A 23 15.69 -14.28 -4.36
CA LEU A 23 15.62 -13.52 -5.61
C LEU A 23 14.48 -14.03 -6.50
N LEU A 24 14.39 -15.35 -6.69
CA LEU A 24 13.32 -15.96 -7.48
C LEU A 24 11.93 -15.64 -6.90
N LEU A 25 11.77 -15.72 -5.58
CA LEU A 25 10.53 -15.40 -4.87
C LEU A 25 10.16 -13.90 -5.00
N GLN A 26 11.14 -13.01 -4.96
CA GLN A 26 10.91 -11.57 -5.13
C GLN A 26 10.57 -11.18 -6.56
N ILE A 27 11.25 -11.78 -7.54
CA ILE A 27 10.99 -11.53 -8.96
C ILE A 27 9.60 -12.03 -9.34
N SER A 28 9.20 -13.21 -8.87
CA SER A 28 7.89 -13.80 -9.19
C SER A 28 6.72 -12.94 -8.76
N ARG A 29 6.82 -12.25 -7.62
CA ARG A 29 5.80 -11.31 -7.14
C ARG A 29 5.62 -10.07 -8.02
N ARG A 30 6.60 -9.77 -8.89
CA ARG A 30 6.62 -8.58 -9.76
C ARG A 30 6.30 -8.89 -11.22
N LEU A 31 6.36 -10.16 -11.61
CA LEU A 31 6.07 -10.59 -12.97
C LEU A 31 4.56 -10.83 -13.15
N PRO A 32 4.01 -10.48 -14.33
CA PRO A 32 2.63 -10.83 -14.65
C PRO A 32 2.41 -12.35 -14.57
N SER A 33 1.23 -12.76 -14.12
CA SER A 33 0.84 -14.18 -14.01
C SER A 33 1.05 -14.96 -15.31
N ARG A 34 0.88 -14.31 -16.47
CA ARG A 34 1.14 -14.88 -17.80
C ARG A 34 2.58 -15.35 -17.99
N ILE A 35 3.55 -14.76 -17.27
CA ILE A 35 4.97 -15.15 -17.34
C ILE A 35 5.28 -16.15 -16.21
N VAL A 36 4.74 -15.92 -15.02
CA VAL A 36 5.00 -16.76 -13.83
C VAL A 36 4.44 -18.16 -14.00
N GLN A 37 3.24 -18.31 -14.55
CA GLN A 37 2.57 -19.61 -14.72
C GLN A 37 3.35 -20.61 -15.59
N PRO A 38 3.86 -20.23 -16.79
CA PRO A 38 4.73 -21.11 -17.58
C PRO A 38 6.01 -21.49 -16.86
N VAL A 39 6.68 -20.51 -16.19
CA VAL A 39 7.91 -20.76 -15.42
C VAL A 39 7.65 -21.75 -14.28
N ALA A 40 6.58 -21.57 -13.53
CA ALA A 40 6.16 -22.50 -12.50
C ALA A 40 5.89 -23.91 -13.05
N GLY A 41 5.30 -24.01 -14.25
CA GLY A 41 5.09 -25.25 -14.97
C GLY A 41 6.40 -25.96 -15.36
N ILE A 42 7.39 -25.20 -15.82
CA ILE A 42 8.73 -25.72 -16.15
C ILE A 42 9.45 -26.20 -14.90
N VAL A 43 9.45 -25.39 -13.83
CA VAL A 43 10.04 -25.76 -12.53
C VAL A 43 9.48 -27.08 -12.02
N ARG A 44 8.17 -27.31 -12.18
CA ARG A 44 7.51 -28.57 -11.82
C ARG A 44 7.96 -29.75 -12.69
N LYS A 45 8.17 -29.55 -14.00
CA LYS A 45 8.55 -30.63 -14.93
C LYS A 45 10.02 -31.05 -14.77
N VAL A 46 10.88 -30.09 -14.46
CA VAL A 46 12.34 -30.31 -14.36
C VAL A 46 12.73 -30.81 -12.95
N GLY A 47 11.95 -30.50 -11.91
CA GLY A 47 12.32 -30.71 -10.53
C GLY A 47 11.64 -31.92 -9.87
N ARG A 48 12.44 -32.91 -9.45
CA ARG A 48 12.04 -34.07 -8.65
C ARG A 48 12.42 -33.89 -7.18
N GLY A 49 12.02 -32.78 -6.53
CA GLY A 49 12.37 -32.57 -5.13
C GLY A 49 11.41 -31.60 -4.41
N PRO A 50 11.33 -31.67 -3.07
CA PRO A 50 10.38 -30.87 -2.29
C PRO A 50 10.59 -29.36 -2.47
N LEU A 51 11.83 -28.90 -2.61
CA LEU A 51 12.13 -27.48 -2.81
C LEU A 51 11.50 -26.91 -4.09
N LEU A 52 11.71 -27.59 -5.24
CA LEU A 52 11.17 -27.11 -6.51
C LEU A 52 9.65 -27.24 -6.57
N SER A 53 9.10 -28.25 -5.91
CA SER A 53 7.64 -28.41 -5.76
C SER A 53 7.03 -27.31 -4.90
N ALA A 54 7.64 -26.97 -3.76
CA ALA A 54 7.21 -25.87 -2.88
C ALA A 54 7.32 -24.51 -3.57
N LEU A 55 8.42 -24.25 -4.30
CA LEU A 55 8.61 -23.05 -5.12
C LEU A 55 7.55 -22.97 -6.22
N SER A 56 7.27 -24.05 -6.94
CA SER A 56 6.24 -24.09 -7.98
C SER A 56 4.85 -23.81 -7.41
N ALA A 57 4.50 -24.36 -6.25
CA ALA A 57 3.24 -24.10 -5.56
C ALA A 57 3.15 -22.64 -5.11
N HIS A 58 4.21 -22.09 -4.52
CA HIS A 58 4.29 -20.68 -4.13
C HIS A 58 4.11 -19.73 -5.32
N LEU A 59 4.81 -20.00 -6.44
CA LEU A 59 4.71 -19.19 -7.67
C LEU A 59 3.30 -19.19 -8.27
N ARG A 60 2.54 -20.27 -8.10
CA ARG A 60 1.15 -20.37 -8.57
C ARG A 60 0.11 -19.82 -7.61
N GLY A 61 0.52 -19.43 -6.40
CA GLY A 61 -0.41 -19.03 -5.35
C GLY A 61 -1.20 -20.21 -4.76
N ASP A 62 -0.72 -21.43 -4.94
CA ASP A 62 -1.33 -22.64 -4.40
C ASP A 62 -0.85 -22.85 -2.95
N GLU A 63 -1.47 -22.12 -2.04
CA GLU A 63 -1.07 -22.10 -0.62
C GLU A 63 -1.25 -23.44 0.04
N ALA A 64 -2.40 -24.10 -0.19
CA ALA A 64 -2.69 -25.40 0.39
C ALA A 64 -1.64 -26.45 -0.02
N ARG A 65 -1.32 -26.52 -1.32
CA ARG A 65 -0.32 -27.44 -1.84
C ARG A 65 1.08 -27.13 -1.32
N ARG A 66 1.45 -25.85 -1.22
CA ARG A 66 2.74 -25.42 -0.65
C ARG A 66 2.86 -25.91 0.81
N SER A 67 1.86 -25.63 1.63
CA SER A 67 1.85 -26.02 3.05
C SER A 67 1.96 -27.53 3.22
N VAL A 68 1.22 -28.32 2.43
CA VAL A 68 1.32 -29.79 2.42
C VAL A 68 2.75 -30.24 2.08
N ILE A 69 3.39 -29.66 1.06
CA ILE A 69 4.76 -30.03 0.66
C ILE A 69 5.77 -29.72 1.77
N LEU A 70 5.62 -28.58 2.46
CA LEU A 70 6.51 -28.22 3.58
C LEU A 70 6.35 -29.17 4.76
N ASP A 71 5.10 -29.54 5.09
CA ASP A 71 4.79 -30.50 6.15
C ASP A 71 5.27 -31.93 5.81
N GLU A 72 5.13 -32.36 4.54
CA GLU A 72 5.67 -33.63 4.03
C GLU A 72 7.19 -33.64 4.14
N ALA A 73 7.87 -32.57 3.66
CA ALA A 73 9.33 -32.47 3.74
C ALA A 73 9.86 -32.56 5.18
N HIS A 74 9.15 -31.99 6.16
CA HIS A 74 9.48 -32.13 7.57
C HIS A 74 9.28 -33.59 8.05
N ARG A 75 8.15 -34.24 7.72
CA ARG A 75 7.86 -35.64 8.09
C ARG A 75 8.84 -36.63 7.47
N ASP A 76 9.18 -36.44 6.20
CA ASP A 76 10.12 -37.30 5.46
C ASP A 76 11.58 -37.12 5.89
N GLY A 77 11.84 -36.26 6.87
CA GLY A 77 13.17 -36.11 7.44
C GLY A 77 14.16 -35.35 6.57
N VAL A 78 13.71 -34.40 5.77
CA VAL A 78 14.62 -33.54 5.00
C VAL A 78 15.53 -32.76 5.96
N THR A 79 16.84 -32.78 5.72
CA THR A 79 17.87 -32.20 6.60
C THR A 79 18.82 -31.25 5.84
N GLY A 80 19.68 -30.57 6.59
CA GLY A 80 20.77 -29.76 6.04
C GLY A 80 20.33 -28.60 5.19
N ALA A 81 21.07 -28.31 4.11
CA ALA A 81 20.83 -27.17 3.22
C ALA A 81 19.45 -27.21 2.52
N ALA A 82 18.90 -28.42 2.28
CA ALA A 82 17.57 -28.56 1.68
C ALA A 82 16.47 -28.09 2.66
N ALA A 83 16.56 -28.46 3.93
CA ALA A 83 15.65 -27.99 4.98
C ALA A 83 15.75 -26.47 5.17
N ALA A 84 16.96 -25.91 5.17
CA ALA A 84 17.16 -24.46 5.26
C ALA A 84 16.49 -23.70 4.11
N ARG A 85 16.61 -24.18 2.86
CA ARG A 85 15.97 -23.55 1.71
C ARG A 85 14.45 -23.66 1.72
N LEU A 86 13.90 -24.78 2.21
CA LEU A 86 12.45 -24.92 2.42
C LEU A 86 11.95 -23.99 3.52
N ALA A 87 12.74 -23.80 4.59
CA ALA A 87 12.44 -22.80 5.61
C ALA A 87 12.41 -21.37 5.03
N ASP A 88 13.31 -21.03 4.08
CA ASP A 88 13.25 -19.75 3.39
C ASP A 88 11.97 -19.59 2.55
N VAL A 89 11.49 -20.66 1.91
CA VAL A 89 10.19 -20.64 1.20
C VAL A 89 9.04 -20.43 2.18
N ALA A 90 9.07 -21.09 3.34
CA ALA A 90 8.07 -20.92 4.40
C ALA A 90 8.05 -19.48 4.94
N LEU A 91 9.21 -18.87 5.20
CA LEU A 91 9.31 -17.46 5.62
C LEU A 91 8.78 -16.51 4.56
N ALA A 92 9.10 -16.75 3.28
CA ALA A 92 8.57 -15.94 2.19
C ALA A 92 7.05 -16.09 2.03
N ALA A 93 6.49 -17.21 2.44
CA ALA A 93 5.07 -17.50 2.46
C ALA A 93 4.34 -17.00 3.72
N ASN A 94 5.04 -16.37 4.65
CA ASN A 94 4.51 -15.94 5.95
C ASN A 94 4.05 -17.09 6.86
N GLU A 95 4.80 -18.21 6.81
CA GLU A 95 4.57 -19.44 7.59
C GLU A 95 5.74 -19.71 8.56
N PRO A 96 5.97 -18.86 9.58
CA PRO A 96 7.16 -18.93 10.43
C PRO A 96 7.25 -20.23 11.23
N GLN A 97 6.13 -20.81 11.66
CA GLN A 97 6.12 -22.08 12.41
C GLN A 97 6.66 -23.24 11.57
N ARG A 98 6.29 -23.30 10.27
CA ARG A 98 6.87 -24.29 9.35
C ARG A 98 8.34 -24.06 9.10
N ALA A 99 8.76 -22.78 9.06
CA ALA A 99 10.18 -22.45 8.96
C ALA A 99 10.96 -22.94 10.18
N ASP A 100 10.42 -22.81 11.39
CA ASP A 100 11.04 -23.28 12.64
C ASP A 100 11.22 -24.79 12.64
N MET A 101 10.17 -25.56 12.31
CA MET A 101 10.24 -27.03 12.21
C MET A 101 11.32 -27.50 11.22
N LEU A 102 11.46 -26.81 10.08
CA LEU A 102 12.48 -27.13 9.08
C LEU A 102 13.88 -26.71 9.54
N LEU A 103 14.01 -25.59 10.26
CA LEU A 103 15.28 -25.10 10.81
C LEU A 103 15.85 -25.99 11.91
N GLU A 104 15.03 -26.70 12.68
CA GLU A 104 15.49 -27.71 13.65
C GLU A 104 16.34 -28.80 12.99
N ARG A 105 16.04 -29.12 11.72
CA ARG A 105 16.73 -30.16 10.94
C ARG A 105 17.77 -29.60 9.96
N ALA A 106 17.87 -28.29 9.85
CA ALA A 106 18.76 -27.62 8.87
C ALA A 106 20.24 -27.66 9.26
N GLY A 107 20.58 -28.03 10.51
CA GLY A 107 21.95 -27.96 10.98
C GLY A 107 22.52 -26.54 11.00
N ALA A 108 23.72 -26.36 10.49
CA ALA A 108 24.34 -25.04 10.37
C ALA A 108 23.73 -24.24 9.20
N ALA A 109 22.72 -23.43 9.49
CA ALA A 109 22.03 -22.58 8.51
C ALA A 109 21.95 -21.11 8.97
N PRO A 110 23.09 -20.43 9.25
CA PRO A 110 23.09 -19.11 9.88
C PRO A 110 22.40 -18.04 9.02
N GLY A 111 22.48 -18.15 7.70
CA GLY A 111 21.78 -17.22 6.80
C GLY A 111 20.25 -17.29 6.94
N THR A 112 19.67 -18.49 7.02
CA THR A 112 18.22 -18.68 7.19
C THR A 112 17.78 -18.34 8.61
N ARG A 113 18.60 -18.69 9.64
CA ARG A 113 18.34 -18.31 11.05
C ARG A 113 18.34 -16.80 11.23
N ALA A 114 19.28 -16.07 10.62
CA ALA A 114 19.29 -14.62 10.65
C ALA A 114 18.05 -14.04 9.98
N ARG A 115 17.59 -14.59 8.85
CA ARG A 115 16.33 -14.19 8.21
C ARG A 115 15.12 -14.47 9.09
N ARG A 116 15.11 -15.59 9.80
CA ARG A 116 14.04 -15.93 10.74
C ARG A 116 13.97 -14.92 11.90
N ARG A 117 15.12 -14.59 12.52
CA ARG A 117 15.21 -13.53 13.54
C ARG A 117 14.75 -12.18 13.00
N TRP A 118 15.21 -11.80 11.81
CA TRP A 118 14.81 -10.55 11.14
C TRP A 118 13.32 -10.48 10.84
N TYR A 119 12.72 -11.63 10.50
CA TYR A 119 11.28 -11.75 10.31
C TYR A 119 10.51 -11.44 11.59
N ASP A 120 10.97 -11.92 12.75
CA ASP A 120 10.36 -11.66 14.06
C ASP A 120 10.64 -10.25 14.59
N GLY A 121 11.55 -9.53 13.96
CA GLY A 121 11.96 -8.20 14.39
C GLY A 121 13.14 -8.19 15.37
N ASP A 122 13.81 -9.32 15.61
CA ASP A 122 15.09 -9.39 16.32
C ASP A 122 16.24 -9.01 15.36
N MET A 123 16.40 -7.70 15.15
CA MET A 123 17.36 -7.17 14.20
C MET A 123 18.80 -7.34 14.69
N THR A 124 19.04 -7.12 15.99
CA THR A 124 20.36 -7.27 16.63
C THR A 124 20.81 -8.71 16.61
N GLY A 125 19.93 -9.64 16.99
CA GLY A 125 20.23 -11.08 16.97
C GLY A 125 20.51 -11.61 15.57
N ALA A 126 19.82 -11.08 14.55
CA ALA A 126 20.08 -11.45 13.15
C ALA A 126 21.48 -11.03 12.68
N VAL A 127 21.95 -9.82 13.06
CA VAL A 127 23.31 -9.37 12.75
C VAL A 127 24.35 -10.20 13.49
N ALA A 128 24.12 -10.48 14.79
CA ALA A 128 25.01 -11.29 15.61
C ALA A 128 25.16 -12.72 15.06
N GLU A 129 24.07 -13.36 14.63
CA GLU A 129 24.05 -14.69 14.01
C GLU A 129 25.00 -14.76 12.79
N LEU A 130 24.88 -13.78 11.88
CA LEU A 130 25.72 -13.72 10.68
C LEU A 130 27.18 -13.41 10.99
N THR A 131 27.44 -12.54 11.96
CA THR A 131 28.79 -12.17 12.39
C THR A 131 29.51 -13.36 12.98
N SER A 132 28.85 -14.07 13.90
CA SER A 132 29.40 -15.27 14.56
C SER A 132 29.69 -16.41 13.57
N ALA A 133 28.92 -16.47 12.47
CA ALA A 133 29.13 -17.45 11.40
C ALA A 133 30.17 -17.02 10.36
N GLY A 134 30.84 -15.86 10.52
CA GLY A 134 31.80 -15.34 9.54
C GLY A 134 31.20 -14.82 8.24
N LEU A 135 29.88 -14.61 8.18
CA LEU A 135 29.18 -14.11 7.01
C LEU A 135 29.19 -12.56 6.95
N HIS A 136 30.39 -11.99 7.05
CA HIS A 136 30.62 -10.55 7.27
C HIS A 136 29.90 -9.65 6.26
N ARG A 137 29.88 -9.97 4.95
CA ARG A 137 29.19 -9.16 3.95
C ARG A 137 27.69 -9.08 4.20
N LYS A 138 27.07 -10.21 4.58
CA LYS A 138 25.64 -10.26 4.91
C LYS A 138 25.35 -9.54 6.24
N ALA A 139 26.21 -9.72 7.24
CA ALA A 139 26.13 -9.02 8.51
C ALA A 139 26.19 -7.50 8.32
N GLN A 140 27.19 -6.97 7.62
CA GLN A 140 27.33 -5.53 7.32
C GLN A 140 26.12 -4.93 6.63
N ARG A 141 25.44 -5.71 5.78
CA ARG A 141 24.23 -5.26 5.07
C ARG A 141 23.03 -5.10 6.01
N LEU A 142 22.80 -6.08 6.89
CA LEU A 142 21.75 -5.98 7.91
C LEU A 142 22.10 -4.93 8.96
N GLU A 143 23.36 -4.80 9.35
CA GLU A 143 23.84 -3.80 10.27
C GLU A 143 23.64 -2.37 9.74
N SER A 144 23.84 -2.14 8.44
CA SER A 144 23.60 -0.82 7.84
C SER A 144 22.11 -0.44 7.92
N GLU A 145 21.18 -1.40 7.79
CA GLU A 145 19.75 -1.16 8.00
C GLU A 145 19.46 -0.94 9.49
N LEU A 146 19.99 -1.78 10.37
CA LEU A 146 19.85 -1.64 11.83
C LEU A 146 20.32 -0.27 12.33
N ARG A 147 21.44 0.26 11.82
CA ARG A 147 21.91 1.61 12.15
C ARG A 147 20.88 2.69 11.81
N VAL A 148 20.23 2.59 10.64
CA VAL A 148 19.17 3.52 10.24
C VAL A 148 17.99 3.43 11.21
N PHE A 149 17.57 2.21 11.58
CA PHE A 149 16.51 2.02 12.57
C PHE A 149 16.89 2.58 13.95
N ARG A 150 18.13 2.42 14.38
CA ARG A 150 18.66 2.91 15.68
C ARG A 150 18.91 4.42 15.76
N GLY A 151 18.75 5.17 14.68
CA GLY A 151 18.86 6.63 14.78
C GLY A 151 19.79 7.30 13.80
N TRP A 152 20.52 6.56 12.95
CA TRP A 152 21.35 7.16 11.92
C TRP A 152 20.53 8.03 10.96
N ILE A 153 21.08 9.17 10.55
CA ILE A 153 20.50 10.11 9.60
C ILE A 153 21.53 10.50 8.54
N PRO A 154 21.13 10.84 7.30
CA PRO A 154 22.03 11.45 6.33
C PRO A 154 22.54 12.81 6.84
N THR A 155 23.76 13.15 6.50
CA THR A 155 24.39 14.44 6.84
C THR A 155 24.76 15.18 5.58
N LEU A 156 24.43 16.47 5.52
CA LEU A 156 24.74 17.36 4.39
C LEU A 156 25.31 18.66 4.97
N GLU A 157 26.24 19.29 4.24
CA GLU A 157 26.76 20.60 4.61
C GLU A 157 25.67 21.67 4.34
N PRO A 158 25.53 22.66 5.25
CA PRO A 158 24.62 23.77 5.06
C PRO A 158 24.97 24.60 3.81
N VAL A 159 23.94 24.91 3.03
CA VAL A 159 24.07 25.72 1.81
C VAL A 159 23.94 27.19 2.18
N GLN A 160 25.00 27.96 1.91
CA GLN A 160 25.00 29.40 2.15
C GLN A 160 24.33 30.16 1.00
N GLY A 161 23.56 31.21 1.33
CA GLY A 161 22.95 32.06 0.32
C GLY A 161 21.86 31.37 -0.54
N TYR A 162 21.21 30.35 0.01
CA TYR A 162 20.10 29.72 -0.68
C TYR A 162 18.88 30.65 -0.72
N GLU A 163 18.39 30.94 -1.91
CA GLU A 163 17.19 31.74 -2.12
C GLU A 163 16.10 30.86 -2.75
N PRO A 164 15.04 30.51 -2.03
CA PRO A 164 13.95 29.70 -2.57
C PRO A 164 13.16 30.46 -3.63
N GLN A 165 12.66 29.74 -4.63
CA GLN A 165 11.71 30.28 -5.58
C GLN A 165 10.30 30.22 -4.96
N PRO A 166 9.59 31.35 -4.83
CA PRO A 166 8.23 31.36 -4.27
C PRO A 166 7.29 30.38 -4.98
N GLN A 167 6.32 29.85 -4.24
CA GLN A 167 5.32 28.90 -4.77
C GLN A 167 5.92 27.70 -5.52
N THR A 168 7.11 27.26 -5.12
CA THR A 168 7.77 26.08 -5.66
C THR A 168 7.88 25.01 -4.59
N VAL A 169 7.36 23.81 -4.88
CA VAL A 169 7.38 22.67 -3.98
C VAL A 169 8.09 21.47 -4.63
N LEU A 170 8.93 20.78 -3.87
CA LEU A 170 9.53 19.51 -4.27
C LEU A 170 9.01 18.38 -3.38
N HIS A 171 8.25 17.47 -3.98
CA HIS A 171 7.77 16.26 -3.31
C HIS A 171 8.79 15.12 -3.40
N VAL A 172 9.04 14.46 -2.28
CA VAL A 172 9.92 13.28 -2.20
C VAL A 172 9.08 12.03 -1.97
N LEU A 173 9.04 11.14 -2.96
CA LEU A 173 8.11 10.02 -3.04
C LEU A 173 8.83 8.66 -3.09
N THR A 174 8.25 7.64 -2.49
CA THR A 174 8.76 6.26 -2.60
C THR A 174 8.64 5.73 -4.04
N ASN A 175 7.48 5.95 -4.65
CA ASN A 175 7.15 5.56 -6.02
C ASN A 175 6.12 6.53 -6.61
N SER A 176 5.92 6.48 -7.93
CA SER A 176 4.98 7.36 -8.61
C SER A 176 4.47 6.78 -9.93
N LEU A 177 3.47 7.43 -10.51
CA LEU A 177 3.12 7.27 -11.91
C LEU A 177 4.27 7.71 -12.82
N PRO A 178 4.32 7.24 -14.07
CA PRO A 178 3.47 6.19 -14.67
C PRO A 178 3.88 4.76 -14.29
N HIS A 179 4.97 4.57 -13.54
CA HIS A 179 5.61 3.27 -13.34
C HIS A 179 4.95 2.41 -12.26
N THR A 180 4.29 3.03 -11.27
CA THR A 180 3.57 2.36 -10.19
C THR A 180 2.20 2.99 -10.00
N GLY A 181 1.13 2.20 -10.15
CA GLY A 181 -0.26 2.65 -10.04
C GLY A 181 -0.91 2.29 -8.68
N SER A 182 -0.16 2.36 -7.57
CA SER A 182 -0.71 2.13 -6.22
C SER A 182 -1.61 3.29 -5.76
N GLY A 183 -2.48 3.06 -4.77
CA GLY A 183 -3.29 4.11 -4.14
C GLY A 183 -2.46 5.31 -3.66
N TYR A 184 -1.28 5.04 -3.06
CA TYR A 184 -0.34 6.08 -2.66
C TYR A 184 0.17 6.92 -3.84
N ALA A 185 0.55 6.29 -4.95
CA ALA A 185 1.03 6.99 -6.14
C ALA A 185 -0.09 7.83 -6.79
N GLN A 186 -1.30 7.31 -6.77
CA GLN A 186 -2.47 8.01 -7.31
C GLN A 186 -2.83 9.24 -6.47
N ARG A 187 -2.90 9.09 -5.13
CA ARG A 187 -3.12 10.21 -4.22
C ARG A 187 -2.04 11.28 -4.40
N SER A 188 -0.76 10.89 -4.47
CA SER A 188 0.32 11.85 -4.73
C SER A 188 0.09 12.59 -6.04
N HIS A 189 -0.19 11.87 -7.13
CA HIS A 189 -0.43 12.49 -8.43
C HIS A 189 -1.61 13.47 -8.41
N SER A 190 -2.72 13.11 -7.74
CA SER A 190 -3.89 13.99 -7.63
C SER A 190 -3.57 15.28 -6.86
N ILE A 191 -2.81 15.19 -5.77
CA ILE A 191 -2.36 16.38 -5.02
C ILE A 191 -1.44 17.25 -5.88
N LEU A 192 -0.43 16.66 -6.53
CA LEU A 192 0.53 17.38 -7.36
C LEU A 192 -0.17 18.10 -8.53
N THR A 193 -1.08 17.42 -9.21
CA THR A 193 -1.85 18.00 -10.32
C THR A 193 -2.76 19.15 -9.83
N ALA A 194 -3.38 18.98 -8.66
CA ALA A 194 -4.20 20.05 -8.08
C ALA A 194 -3.36 21.26 -7.62
N GLN A 195 -2.14 21.04 -7.10
CA GLN A 195 -1.20 22.12 -6.78
C GLN A 195 -0.78 22.90 -8.02
N GLU A 196 -0.47 22.18 -9.10
CA GLU A 196 -0.11 22.79 -10.39
C GLU A 196 -1.26 23.59 -10.99
N ALA A 197 -2.48 23.05 -10.97
CA ALA A 197 -3.69 23.76 -11.41
C ALA A 197 -4.00 25.01 -10.57
N LEU A 198 -3.52 25.06 -9.31
CA LEU A 198 -3.62 26.22 -8.42
C LEU A 198 -2.43 27.21 -8.55
N GLY A 199 -1.59 27.04 -9.58
CA GLY A 199 -0.52 27.97 -9.95
C GLY A 199 0.81 27.76 -9.22
N TRP A 200 1.02 26.62 -8.57
CA TRP A 200 2.32 26.29 -7.97
C TRP A 200 3.23 25.59 -8.99
N ASN A 201 4.53 25.87 -8.88
CA ASN A 201 5.56 25.14 -9.61
C ASN A 201 5.85 23.83 -8.87
N VAL A 202 5.42 22.70 -9.45
CA VAL A 202 5.38 21.41 -8.74
C VAL A 202 6.35 20.41 -9.34
N HIS A 203 7.26 19.95 -8.51
CA HIS A 203 8.21 18.89 -8.84
C HIS A 203 8.08 17.71 -7.89
N ALA A 204 8.35 16.52 -8.40
CA ALA A 204 8.45 15.33 -7.58
C ALA A 204 9.74 14.57 -7.87
N ALA A 205 10.43 14.12 -6.83
CA ALA A 205 11.56 13.20 -6.92
C ALA A 205 11.17 11.84 -6.33
N THR A 206 11.72 10.77 -6.85
CA THR A 206 11.47 9.42 -6.30
C THR A 206 12.74 8.88 -5.64
N ARG A 207 12.58 7.87 -4.77
CA ARG A 207 13.70 7.22 -4.10
C ARG A 207 14.80 6.81 -5.07
N LEU A 208 16.03 6.71 -4.56
CA LEU A 208 17.22 6.35 -5.34
C LEU A 208 17.03 5.03 -6.10
N GLY A 209 17.33 5.06 -7.41
CA GLY A 209 17.26 3.90 -8.31
C GLY A 209 15.86 3.53 -8.80
N TYR A 210 14.79 4.17 -8.33
CA TYR A 210 13.46 3.98 -8.89
C TYR A 210 13.31 4.76 -10.21
N PRO A 211 12.67 4.24 -11.27
CA PRO A 211 11.93 2.97 -11.30
C PRO A 211 12.73 1.77 -11.85
N VAL A 212 14.03 1.92 -12.10
CA VAL A 212 14.89 0.86 -12.64
C VAL A 212 14.91 -0.37 -11.72
N GLN A 213 14.99 -0.14 -10.40
CA GLN A 213 14.97 -1.23 -9.40
C GLN A 213 13.67 -2.04 -9.35
N VAL A 214 12.59 -1.52 -9.94
CA VAL A 214 11.35 -2.27 -10.09
C VAL A 214 11.14 -2.81 -11.51
N GLY A 215 12.23 -2.92 -12.29
CA GLY A 215 12.25 -3.58 -13.60
C GLY A 215 11.94 -2.68 -14.78
N LYS A 216 11.92 -1.35 -14.61
CA LYS A 216 11.68 -0.40 -15.72
C LYS A 216 13.00 0.03 -16.36
N LEU A 217 13.59 -0.85 -17.17
CA LEU A 217 14.93 -0.67 -17.77
C LEU A 217 15.04 0.55 -18.69
N PHE A 218 13.94 0.93 -19.35
CA PHE A 218 13.90 2.04 -20.31
C PHE A 218 13.44 3.36 -19.68
N ALA A 219 13.38 3.44 -18.34
CA ALA A 219 13.02 4.67 -17.65
C ALA A 219 13.96 5.82 -18.02
N GLN A 220 13.38 6.99 -18.23
CA GLN A 220 14.09 8.26 -18.44
C GLN A 220 14.53 8.85 -17.09
N ASP A 221 15.29 9.93 -17.10
CA ASP A 221 15.66 10.69 -15.90
C ASP A 221 14.50 11.58 -15.41
N THR A 222 13.55 11.85 -16.28
CA THR A 222 12.31 12.59 -15.99
C THR A 222 11.13 12.00 -16.73
N ASP A 223 9.96 12.05 -16.09
CA ASP A 223 8.67 11.82 -16.74
C ASP A 223 7.80 13.07 -16.51
N VAL A 224 7.05 13.50 -17.50
CA VAL A 224 6.05 14.57 -17.35
C VAL A 224 4.65 13.96 -17.53
N LEU A 225 3.78 14.18 -16.56
CA LEU A 225 2.42 13.66 -16.57
C LEU A 225 1.45 14.71 -16.02
N ASN A 226 0.49 15.13 -16.82
CA ASN A 226 -0.50 16.18 -16.46
C ASN A 226 0.15 17.46 -15.89
N GLY A 227 1.19 17.97 -16.56
CA GLY A 227 1.94 19.17 -16.12
C GLY A 227 3.02 18.90 -15.07
N VAL A 228 2.89 17.84 -14.27
CA VAL A 228 3.82 17.52 -13.18
C VAL A 228 5.09 16.85 -13.68
N THR A 229 6.25 17.37 -13.28
CA THR A 229 7.57 16.80 -13.58
C THR A 229 8.05 15.85 -12.48
N TYR A 230 8.27 14.58 -12.85
CA TYR A 230 8.82 13.55 -11.97
C TYR A 230 10.30 13.31 -12.26
N HIS A 231 11.18 13.64 -11.34
CA HIS A 231 12.62 13.40 -11.42
C HIS A 231 12.96 12.00 -10.89
N ARG A 232 13.81 11.30 -11.63
CA ARG A 232 14.26 9.94 -11.29
C ARG A 232 15.70 9.98 -10.81
N LEU A 233 15.90 9.79 -9.52
CA LEU A 233 17.24 9.77 -8.91
C LEU A 233 17.91 8.43 -9.23
N ILE A 234 18.45 8.29 -10.46
CA ILE A 234 19.07 7.05 -10.93
C ILE A 234 20.59 7.20 -10.85
N PRO A 235 21.25 6.55 -9.86
CA PRO A 235 22.69 6.64 -9.70
C PRO A 235 23.43 5.80 -10.75
N ALA A 236 24.69 6.12 -10.99
CA ALA A 236 25.55 5.29 -11.83
C ALA A 236 25.83 3.92 -11.20
N ARG A 237 25.93 3.87 -9.87
CA ARG A 237 26.14 2.68 -9.05
C ARG A 237 25.30 2.76 -7.78
N MET A 238 24.66 1.65 -7.41
CA MET A 238 23.92 1.55 -6.15
C MET A 238 24.86 1.18 -5.00
N PRO A 239 24.90 1.95 -3.91
CA PRO A 239 25.61 1.55 -2.70
C PRO A 239 25.08 0.24 -2.11
N THR A 240 25.93 -0.52 -1.43
CA THR A 240 25.54 -1.80 -0.82
C THR A 240 24.82 -1.63 0.50
N GLY A 241 25.28 -0.70 1.35
CA GLY A 241 24.67 -0.38 2.63
C GLY A 241 23.40 0.45 2.48
N PHE A 242 22.43 0.21 3.35
CA PHE A 242 21.16 0.95 3.33
C PHE A 242 21.36 2.42 3.75
N ASP A 243 22.15 2.67 4.79
CA ASP A 243 22.59 4.00 5.22
C ASP A 243 23.30 4.78 4.10
N GLN A 244 24.25 4.12 3.40
CA GLN A 244 24.95 4.72 2.26
C GLN A 244 23.99 5.08 1.11
N ARG A 245 22.95 4.26 0.86
CA ARG A 245 21.92 4.58 -0.14
C ARG A 245 21.15 5.84 0.22
N LEU A 246 20.83 6.02 1.50
CA LEU A 246 20.12 7.21 1.98
C LEU A 246 21.02 8.44 1.93
N GLN A 247 22.32 8.31 2.24
CA GLN A 247 23.29 9.37 2.10
C GLN A 247 23.38 9.86 0.65
N VAL A 248 23.61 8.94 -0.29
CA VAL A 248 23.68 9.28 -1.74
C VAL A 248 22.33 9.83 -2.24
N GLN A 249 21.21 9.33 -1.71
CA GLN A 249 19.89 9.88 -2.08
C GLN A 249 19.76 11.33 -1.60
N ALA A 250 20.23 11.65 -0.40
CA ALA A 250 20.20 13.01 0.13
C ALA A 250 21.10 13.96 -0.69
N GLU A 251 22.31 13.53 -1.05
CA GLU A 251 23.24 14.29 -1.89
C GLU A 251 22.65 14.61 -3.27
N VAL A 252 22.15 13.59 -3.99
CA VAL A 252 21.54 13.76 -5.32
C VAL A 252 20.24 14.58 -5.24
N LEU A 253 19.48 14.43 -4.16
CA LEU A 253 18.26 15.24 -3.95
C LEU A 253 18.62 16.70 -3.65
N LEU A 254 19.69 16.97 -2.92
CA LEU A 254 20.19 18.33 -2.71
C LEU A 254 20.62 18.97 -4.03
N ASP A 255 21.39 18.26 -4.87
CA ASP A 255 21.77 18.73 -6.20
C ASP A 255 20.56 19.10 -7.07
N LEU A 256 19.48 18.32 -6.97
CA LEU A 256 18.23 18.59 -7.66
C LEU A 256 17.53 19.82 -7.05
N ALA A 257 17.45 19.89 -5.74
CA ALA A 257 16.81 21.00 -5.02
C ALA A 257 17.50 22.34 -5.29
N LEU A 258 18.82 22.37 -5.41
CA LEU A 258 19.59 23.58 -5.79
C LEU A 258 19.21 24.10 -7.19
N LYS A 259 18.83 23.20 -8.11
CA LYS A 259 18.37 23.58 -9.47
C LYS A 259 16.93 24.07 -9.49
N ILE A 260 16.04 23.42 -8.72
CA ILE A 260 14.60 23.71 -8.66
C ILE A 260 14.33 24.92 -7.75
N ARG A 261 15.12 25.06 -6.69
CA ARG A 261 15.00 26.08 -5.64
C ARG A 261 13.64 26.06 -4.91
N PRO A 262 13.21 24.89 -4.38
CA PRO A 262 11.92 24.80 -3.71
C PRO A 262 11.86 25.66 -2.44
N ALA A 263 10.70 26.28 -2.20
CA ALA A 263 10.40 26.98 -0.96
C ALA A 263 9.93 26.02 0.15
N VAL A 264 9.41 24.85 -0.24
CA VAL A 264 8.93 23.81 0.69
C VAL A 264 9.33 22.44 0.14
N LEU A 265 9.81 21.57 1.02
CA LEU A 265 9.96 20.15 0.74
C LEU A 265 8.78 19.39 1.35
N HIS A 266 8.14 18.50 0.60
CA HIS A 266 7.06 17.68 1.10
C HIS A 266 7.35 16.20 0.88
N THR A 267 7.19 15.37 1.91
CA THR A 267 7.35 13.93 1.77
C THR A 267 6.23 13.17 2.46
N THR A 268 6.17 11.88 2.19
CA THR A 268 5.14 10.99 2.72
C THR A 268 5.75 9.83 3.49
N THR A 269 4.98 9.19 4.38
CA THR A 269 5.40 7.91 4.97
C THR A 269 6.02 7.01 3.88
N HIS A 270 7.13 6.46 4.11
CA HIS A 270 7.85 5.89 5.24
C HIS A 270 8.87 6.88 5.84
N PHE A 271 9.25 6.70 7.12
CA PHE A 271 10.27 7.54 7.79
C PHE A 271 11.57 7.69 6.99
N VAL A 272 11.93 6.70 6.20
CA VAL A 272 13.11 6.72 5.30
C VAL A 272 13.07 7.91 4.33
N ASN A 273 11.90 8.23 3.78
CA ASN A 273 11.74 9.45 2.96
C ASN A 273 11.91 10.70 3.83
N GLY A 274 11.36 10.66 5.06
CA GLY A 274 11.48 11.74 6.03
C GLY A 274 12.93 12.06 6.36
N LEU A 275 13.78 11.04 6.58
CA LEU A 275 15.21 11.22 6.87
C LEU A 275 15.94 12.00 5.77
N VAL A 276 15.73 11.59 4.52
CA VAL A 276 16.36 12.23 3.36
C VAL A 276 15.82 13.65 3.15
N THR A 277 14.50 13.82 3.25
CA THR A 277 13.85 15.12 3.06
C THR A 277 14.27 16.11 4.13
N ARG A 278 14.32 15.67 5.41
CA ARG A 278 14.78 16.45 6.54
C ARG A 278 16.22 16.93 6.34
N ALA A 279 17.14 16.03 5.97
CA ALA A 279 18.55 16.39 5.77
C ALA A 279 18.71 17.46 4.69
N VAL A 280 17.98 17.35 3.57
CA VAL A 280 18.01 18.37 2.50
C VAL A 280 17.36 19.67 2.96
N ALA A 281 16.23 19.61 3.66
CA ALA A 281 15.56 20.80 4.19
C ALA A 281 16.44 21.58 5.19
N GLU A 282 17.10 20.87 6.09
CA GLU A 282 18.06 21.45 7.06
C GLU A 282 19.27 22.08 6.34
N ALA A 283 19.81 21.42 5.31
CA ALA A 283 20.92 21.96 4.52
C ALA A 283 20.54 23.25 3.76
N LEU A 284 19.32 23.34 3.26
CA LEU A 284 18.81 24.51 2.52
C LEU A 284 18.23 25.60 3.42
N GLY A 285 17.93 25.30 4.68
CA GLY A 285 17.24 26.21 5.59
C GLY A 285 15.78 26.45 5.23
N VAL A 286 15.08 25.46 4.61
CA VAL A 286 13.67 25.57 4.21
C VAL A 286 12.76 24.66 5.05
N PRO A 287 11.48 25.01 5.20
CA PRO A 287 10.53 24.14 5.89
C PRO A 287 10.27 22.84 5.12
N TRP A 288 10.00 21.77 5.86
CA TRP A 288 9.56 20.51 5.27
C TRP A 288 8.31 19.96 5.95
N VAL A 289 7.54 19.25 5.16
CA VAL A 289 6.23 18.70 5.52
C VAL A 289 6.27 17.18 5.47
N TYR A 290 5.74 16.54 6.51
CA TYR A 290 5.64 15.09 6.60
C TYR A 290 4.20 14.63 6.53
N GLU A 291 3.79 13.98 5.43
CA GLU A 291 2.44 13.45 5.27
C GLU A 291 2.36 12.00 5.74
N VAL A 292 1.70 11.75 6.86
CA VAL A 292 1.44 10.43 7.42
C VAL A 292 0.19 9.84 6.77
N ARG A 293 0.38 8.80 5.94
CA ARG A 293 -0.69 8.15 5.17
C ARG A 293 -1.06 6.76 5.67
N GLY A 294 -0.40 6.27 6.70
CA GLY A 294 -0.64 4.95 7.28
C GLY A 294 0.33 4.62 8.38
N GLN A 295 -0.01 3.62 9.16
CA GLN A 295 0.76 3.07 10.26
C GLN A 295 1.55 1.86 9.75
N LEU A 296 2.77 2.10 9.26
CA LEU A 296 3.55 1.03 8.61
C LEU A 296 4.16 0.04 9.60
N ALA A 297 4.45 0.46 10.84
CA ALA A 297 4.84 -0.45 11.91
C ALA A 297 3.69 -1.42 12.25
N ASP A 298 2.46 -0.91 12.40
CA ASP A 298 1.28 -1.74 12.64
C ASP A 298 0.97 -2.65 11.45
N THR A 299 1.10 -2.14 10.22
CA THR A 299 0.94 -2.95 9.01
C THR A 299 1.97 -4.09 8.97
N TRP A 300 3.22 -3.84 9.38
CA TRP A 300 4.25 -4.87 9.48
C TRP A 300 3.91 -5.91 10.56
N ALA A 301 3.39 -5.46 11.71
CA ALA A 301 3.04 -6.33 12.84
C ALA A 301 1.77 -7.16 12.57
N SER A 302 0.77 -6.61 11.83
CA SER A 302 -0.55 -7.22 11.63
C SER A 302 -0.52 -8.63 11.04
N VAL A 303 0.49 -8.94 10.23
CA VAL A 303 0.68 -10.28 9.63
C VAL A 303 1.65 -11.18 10.42
N ARG A 304 2.10 -10.74 11.61
CA ARG A 304 3.10 -11.45 12.45
C ARG A 304 2.58 -11.79 13.85
N GLY A 305 1.39 -11.34 14.18
CA GLY A 305 0.77 -11.54 15.49
C GLY A 305 1.18 -10.50 16.53
N GLU A 306 0.50 -10.49 17.66
CA GLU A 306 0.66 -9.46 18.72
C GLU A 306 2.09 -9.39 19.30
N ALA A 307 2.80 -10.53 19.37
CA ALA A 307 4.18 -10.56 19.85
C ALA A 307 5.12 -9.67 19.01
N ALA A 308 4.81 -9.42 17.74
CA ALA A 308 5.60 -8.56 16.88
C ALA A 308 5.66 -7.10 17.38
N LYS A 309 4.62 -6.63 18.09
CA LYS A 309 4.57 -5.29 18.67
C LYS A 309 5.56 -5.06 19.82
N SER A 310 6.07 -6.14 20.43
CA SER A 310 7.12 -6.09 21.45
C SER A 310 8.53 -6.21 20.86
N SER A 311 8.65 -6.40 19.54
CA SER A 311 9.94 -6.63 18.89
C SER A 311 10.78 -5.36 18.79
N GLU A 312 12.11 -5.55 18.70
CA GLU A 312 13.07 -4.46 18.48
C GLU A 312 12.74 -3.64 17.23
N ARG A 313 12.39 -4.32 16.13
CA ARG A 313 12.03 -3.66 14.86
C ARG A 313 10.79 -2.76 14.99
N TYR A 314 9.76 -3.24 15.66
CA TYR A 314 8.54 -2.47 15.85
C TYR A 314 8.80 -1.21 16.67
N ASN A 315 9.53 -1.35 17.77
CA ASN A 315 9.88 -0.24 18.66
C ASN A 315 10.72 0.81 17.93
N PHE A 316 11.77 0.38 17.22
CA PHE A 316 12.58 1.31 16.43
C PHE A 316 11.77 1.97 15.31
N PHE A 317 10.92 1.20 14.62
CA PHE A 317 10.11 1.75 13.54
C PHE A 317 9.19 2.86 14.06
N THR A 318 8.45 2.58 15.14
CA THR A 318 7.54 3.54 15.78
C THR A 318 8.28 4.79 16.24
N GLU A 319 9.45 4.65 16.88
CA GLU A 319 10.26 5.78 17.30
C GLU A 319 10.78 6.61 16.12
N ARG A 320 11.18 5.96 15.01
CA ARG A 320 11.63 6.69 13.81
C ARG A 320 10.50 7.48 13.16
N GLU A 321 9.29 6.91 13.05
CA GLU A 321 8.11 7.64 12.56
C GLU A 321 7.76 8.81 13.46
N ALA A 322 7.77 8.61 14.79
CA ALA A 322 7.53 9.67 15.77
C ALA A 322 8.60 10.77 15.69
N ALA A 323 9.88 10.43 15.49
CA ALA A 323 10.94 11.41 15.31
C ALA A 323 10.74 12.26 14.04
N MET A 324 10.21 11.70 12.96
CA MET A 324 9.87 12.45 11.74
C MET A 324 8.72 13.42 11.99
N THR A 325 7.66 12.97 12.66
CA THR A 325 6.50 13.85 12.98
C THR A 325 6.91 15.00 13.90
N ARG A 326 7.74 14.76 14.92
CA ARG A 326 8.23 15.81 15.83
C ARG A 326 9.14 16.84 15.14
N SER A 327 9.92 16.44 14.13
CA SER A 327 10.90 17.32 13.47
C SER A 327 10.36 18.07 12.26
N ALA A 328 9.25 17.66 11.67
CA ALA A 328 8.64 18.34 10.54
C ALA A 328 8.07 19.71 10.93
N ALA A 329 8.17 20.69 10.02
CA ALA A 329 7.58 22.01 10.21
C ALA A 329 6.05 21.95 10.20
N LEU A 330 5.48 20.97 9.51
CA LEU A 330 4.05 20.65 9.48
C LEU A 330 3.87 19.16 9.26
N VAL A 331 2.96 18.56 10.02
CA VAL A 331 2.48 17.18 9.77
C VAL A 331 1.15 17.24 9.04
N VAL A 332 0.99 16.40 8.03
CA VAL A 332 -0.25 16.27 7.27
C VAL A 332 -0.78 14.85 7.42
N THR A 333 -2.08 14.67 7.55
CA THR A 333 -2.69 13.34 7.56
C THR A 333 -4.09 13.32 6.94
N LEU A 334 -4.68 12.11 6.81
CA LEU A 334 -5.86 11.88 6.00
C LEU A 334 -7.18 12.06 6.76
N GLY A 335 -7.16 11.89 8.09
CA GLY A 335 -8.38 11.93 8.91
C GLY A 335 -8.08 12.09 10.39
N GLU A 336 -9.13 12.31 11.17
CA GLU A 336 -9.05 12.62 12.60
C GLU A 336 -8.53 11.42 13.42
N ALA A 337 -8.95 10.20 13.08
CA ALA A 337 -8.46 8.99 13.75
C ALA A 337 -6.93 8.88 13.70
N MET A 338 -6.34 9.15 12.54
CA MET A 338 -4.89 9.18 12.37
C MET A 338 -4.25 10.38 13.07
N ARG A 339 -4.89 11.55 13.03
CA ARG A 339 -4.43 12.76 13.73
C ARG A 339 -4.29 12.52 15.22
N GLN A 340 -5.28 11.91 15.85
CA GLN A 340 -5.24 11.58 17.28
C GLN A 340 -4.06 10.65 17.60
N GLN A 341 -3.79 9.65 16.78
CA GLN A 341 -2.63 8.77 16.96
C GLN A 341 -1.30 9.53 16.79
N ILE A 342 -1.19 10.43 15.82
CA ILE A 342 0.01 11.25 15.62
C ILE A 342 0.29 12.11 16.84
N LEU A 343 -0.75 12.69 17.45
CA LEU A 343 -0.62 13.53 18.64
C LEU A 343 -0.10 12.75 19.87
N THR A 344 -0.24 11.44 19.90
CA THR A 344 0.36 10.61 20.98
C THR A 344 1.89 10.49 20.85
N ALA A 345 2.48 10.87 19.71
CA ALA A 345 3.94 10.83 19.50
C ALA A 345 4.72 11.90 20.29
N GLY A 346 4.03 12.78 21.01
CA GLY A 346 4.59 13.87 21.81
C GLY A 346 4.46 15.24 21.12
N ASP A 347 5.17 16.24 21.64
CA ASP A 347 5.10 17.61 21.14
C ASP A 347 5.61 17.72 19.70
N LEU A 348 4.78 18.24 18.83
CA LEU A 348 5.08 18.49 17.43
C LEU A 348 5.57 19.92 17.25
N ARG A 349 6.58 20.12 16.42
CA ARG A 349 7.10 21.46 16.09
C ARG A 349 6.05 22.32 15.39
N GLY A 350 5.28 21.71 14.45
CA GLY A 350 4.13 22.32 13.77
C GLY A 350 2.86 21.54 14.08
N GLY A 351 1.71 22.09 13.77
CA GLY A 351 0.43 21.41 13.95
C GLY A 351 0.25 20.19 13.06
N VAL A 352 -0.94 19.56 13.18
CA VAL A 352 -1.37 18.50 12.27
C VAL A 352 -2.52 19.01 11.39
N LEU A 353 -2.27 19.09 10.09
CA LEU A 353 -3.25 19.48 9.09
C LEU A 353 -3.97 18.24 8.52
N LEU A 354 -5.28 18.30 8.44
CA LEU A 354 -6.05 17.29 7.73
C LEU A 354 -6.07 17.60 6.22
N CYS A 355 -5.64 16.62 5.45
CA CYS A 355 -5.69 16.62 3.98
C CYS A 355 -6.39 15.32 3.55
N PRO A 356 -7.73 15.25 3.65
CA PRO A 356 -8.47 14.02 3.44
C PRO A 356 -8.38 13.49 2.02
N ASN A 357 -8.70 12.22 1.84
CA ASN A 357 -8.91 11.64 0.52
C ASN A 357 -10.08 12.36 -0.17
N ALA A 358 -9.92 12.63 -1.45
CA ALA A 358 -10.81 13.46 -2.24
C ALA A 358 -11.02 12.87 -3.64
N VAL A 359 -12.00 13.39 -4.37
CA VAL A 359 -12.30 12.96 -5.74
C VAL A 359 -11.77 13.97 -6.77
N GLY A 360 -11.43 13.45 -7.95
CA GLY A 360 -11.01 14.23 -9.11
C GLY A 360 -12.08 14.31 -10.20
N GLU A 361 -11.70 14.92 -11.32
CA GLU A 361 -12.59 15.27 -12.44
C GLU A 361 -13.59 14.18 -12.84
N ALA A 362 -13.15 12.91 -12.94
CA ALA A 362 -14.03 11.81 -13.36
C ALA A 362 -15.24 11.57 -12.45
N PHE A 363 -15.28 12.18 -11.25
CA PHE A 363 -16.36 12.05 -10.27
C PHE A 363 -17.11 13.38 -10.04
N LEU A 364 -16.68 14.47 -10.66
CA LEU A 364 -17.31 15.79 -10.49
C LEU A 364 -18.57 15.92 -11.36
N ASP A 365 -18.56 15.33 -12.55
CA ASP A 365 -19.70 15.30 -13.44
C ASP A 365 -20.87 14.50 -12.86
N GLU A 366 -22.08 14.79 -13.33
CA GLU A 366 -23.28 14.04 -12.91
C GLU A 366 -23.13 12.56 -13.22
N PRO A 367 -23.27 11.66 -12.22
CA PRO A 367 -23.09 10.25 -12.42
C PRO A 367 -24.23 9.65 -13.27
N LEU A 368 -23.89 8.68 -14.07
CA LEU A 368 -24.88 7.84 -14.73
C LEU A 368 -25.72 7.09 -13.70
N ASP A 369 -26.97 6.80 -14.03
CA ASP A 369 -27.72 5.78 -13.30
C ASP A 369 -27.02 4.40 -13.42
N SER A 370 -27.32 3.49 -12.49
CA SER A 370 -26.61 2.22 -12.42
C SER A 370 -26.84 1.32 -13.63
N GLN A 371 -28.04 1.37 -14.24
CA GLN A 371 -28.35 0.58 -15.44
C GLN A 371 -27.59 1.07 -16.66
N SER A 372 -27.53 2.40 -16.87
CA SER A 372 -26.75 3.02 -17.96
C SER A 372 -25.25 2.71 -17.82
N ALA A 373 -24.71 2.79 -16.61
CA ALA A 373 -23.31 2.44 -16.34
C ALA A 373 -23.04 0.94 -16.61
N ARG A 374 -23.96 0.05 -16.21
CA ARG A 374 -23.88 -1.40 -16.51
C ARG A 374 -23.91 -1.67 -18.00
N ALA A 375 -24.77 -0.98 -18.75
CA ALA A 375 -24.85 -1.11 -20.21
C ALA A 375 -23.49 -0.81 -20.87
N LEU A 376 -22.84 0.28 -20.49
CA LEU A 376 -21.52 0.66 -21.02
C LEU A 376 -20.43 -0.37 -20.66
N LEU A 377 -20.58 -1.08 -19.56
CA LEU A 377 -19.62 -2.09 -19.09
C LEU A 377 -19.94 -3.51 -19.58
N GLY A 378 -21.06 -3.71 -20.30
CA GLY A 378 -21.52 -5.04 -20.73
C GLY A 378 -21.92 -5.94 -19.56
N LEU A 379 -22.37 -5.36 -18.45
CA LEU A 379 -22.89 -6.07 -17.28
C LEU A 379 -24.41 -6.30 -17.42
N PRO A 380 -25.00 -7.27 -16.71
CA PRO A 380 -26.45 -7.44 -16.67
C PRO A 380 -27.17 -6.17 -16.21
N HIS A 381 -28.31 -5.86 -16.81
CA HIS A 381 -29.06 -4.64 -16.50
C HIS A 381 -29.95 -4.78 -15.26
N ASP A 382 -30.53 -5.99 -15.08
CA ASP A 382 -31.56 -6.25 -14.08
C ASP A 382 -30.96 -6.59 -12.71
N GLY A 383 -31.73 -6.31 -11.67
CA GLY A 383 -31.39 -6.60 -10.27
C GLY A 383 -30.58 -5.52 -9.58
N VAL A 384 -30.38 -5.71 -8.27
CA VAL A 384 -29.60 -4.83 -7.41
C VAL A 384 -28.15 -5.32 -7.36
N PHE A 385 -27.22 -4.45 -7.71
CA PHE A 385 -25.79 -4.73 -7.66
C PHE A 385 -25.18 -4.14 -6.39
N VAL A 386 -24.77 -5.03 -5.49
CA VAL A 386 -24.05 -4.72 -4.27
C VAL A 386 -22.59 -5.10 -4.46
N GLY A 387 -21.64 -4.26 -4.03
CA GLY A 387 -20.26 -4.64 -4.21
C GLY A 387 -19.23 -3.58 -3.89
N THR A 388 -18.04 -3.75 -4.42
CA THR A 388 -16.90 -2.89 -4.13
C THR A 388 -15.94 -2.76 -5.30
N VAL A 389 -15.21 -1.63 -5.36
CA VAL A 389 -14.09 -1.40 -6.27
C VAL A 389 -12.83 -1.27 -5.41
N SER A 390 -12.01 -2.34 -5.32
CA SER A 390 -11.02 -2.46 -4.24
C SER A 390 -9.82 -3.34 -4.64
N SER A 391 -8.71 -3.18 -3.90
CA SER A 391 -7.69 -4.22 -3.84
C SER A 391 -8.23 -5.38 -3.01
N LEU A 392 -8.06 -6.62 -3.50
CA LEU A 392 -8.59 -7.82 -2.83
C LEU A 392 -7.53 -8.33 -1.83
N VAL A 393 -7.59 -7.77 -0.62
CA VAL A 393 -6.71 -8.13 0.51
C VAL A 393 -7.56 -8.46 1.73
N GLU A 394 -6.99 -9.22 2.66
CA GLU A 394 -7.72 -9.83 3.78
C GLU A 394 -8.43 -8.78 4.67
N TYR A 395 -7.76 -7.68 4.99
CA TYR A 395 -8.33 -6.66 5.89
C TYR A 395 -9.50 -5.86 5.27
N GLU A 396 -9.76 -5.99 3.98
CA GLU A 396 -10.95 -5.39 3.36
C GLU A 396 -12.24 -6.19 3.64
N GLY A 397 -12.16 -7.41 4.22
CA GLY A 397 -13.30 -8.17 4.74
C GLY A 397 -14.31 -8.64 3.68
N LEU A 398 -13.87 -8.86 2.43
CA LEU A 398 -14.78 -9.22 1.32
C LEU A 398 -15.40 -10.61 1.46
N ASP A 399 -14.87 -11.47 2.29
CA ASP A 399 -15.47 -12.73 2.69
C ASP A 399 -16.75 -12.51 3.52
N VAL A 400 -16.80 -11.47 4.36
CA VAL A 400 -18.02 -11.05 5.09
C VAL A 400 -19.10 -10.62 4.11
N LEU A 401 -18.75 -9.85 3.07
CA LEU A 401 -19.67 -9.47 2.00
C LEU A 401 -20.26 -10.72 1.29
N LEU A 402 -19.43 -11.69 0.90
CA LEU A 402 -19.89 -12.90 0.23
C LEU A 402 -20.84 -13.71 1.11
N ARG A 403 -20.59 -13.81 2.41
CA ARG A 403 -21.49 -14.47 3.37
C ARG A 403 -22.83 -13.73 3.50
N ALA A 404 -22.80 -12.40 3.59
CA ALA A 404 -24.03 -11.59 3.64
C ALA A 404 -24.87 -11.77 2.35
N ILE A 405 -24.24 -11.78 1.18
CA ILE A 405 -24.92 -12.06 -0.10
C ILE A 405 -25.54 -13.47 -0.11
N ALA A 406 -24.83 -14.48 0.42
CA ALA A 406 -25.35 -15.84 0.51
C ALA A 406 -26.61 -15.92 1.40
N MET A 407 -26.65 -15.19 2.50
CA MET A 407 -27.82 -15.13 3.39
C MET A 407 -29.03 -14.52 2.70
N LEU A 408 -28.84 -13.51 1.87
CA LEU A 408 -29.91 -12.79 1.17
C LEU A 408 -30.34 -13.47 -0.14
N ALA A 409 -29.56 -14.42 -0.66
CA ALA A 409 -29.75 -15.01 -1.99
C ALA A 409 -31.11 -15.70 -2.19
N GLY A 410 -31.71 -16.25 -1.12
CA GLY A 410 -33.02 -16.91 -1.17
C GLY A 410 -34.19 -15.92 -1.19
N GLU A 411 -34.06 -14.81 -0.47
CA GLU A 411 -35.09 -13.78 -0.33
C GLU A 411 -35.07 -12.78 -1.50
N HIS A 412 -33.88 -12.48 -2.06
CA HIS A 412 -33.69 -11.51 -3.14
C HIS A 412 -33.09 -12.19 -4.41
N PRO A 413 -33.89 -12.82 -5.26
CA PRO A 413 -33.40 -13.54 -6.45
C PRO A 413 -32.70 -12.63 -7.47
N GLY A 414 -33.00 -11.32 -7.48
CA GLY A 414 -32.37 -10.32 -8.34
C GLY A 414 -31.04 -9.75 -7.80
N LEU A 415 -30.64 -10.12 -6.58
CA LEU A 415 -29.42 -9.58 -5.95
C LEU A 415 -28.17 -10.13 -6.63
N GLN A 416 -27.28 -9.24 -7.04
CA GLN A 416 -25.97 -9.52 -7.66
C GLN A 416 -24.84 -8.91 -6.84
N CYS A 417 -23.69 -9.56 -6.84
CA CYS A 417 -22.48 -9.04 -6.20
C CYS A 417 -21.41 -8.72 -7.25
N LEU A 418 -20.91 -7.49 -7.27
CA LEU A 418 -19.86 -7.06 -8.19
C LEU A 418 -18.58 -6.70 -7.41
N ILE A 419 -17.54 -7.50 -7.57
CA ILE A 419 -16.24 -7.29 -6.96
C ILE A 419 -15.24 -6.89 -8.04
N VAL A 420 -14.86 -5.61 -8.03
CA VAL A 420 -13.95 -5.01 -9.01
C VAL A 420 -12.57 -4.84 -8.41
N GLY A 421 -11.59 -5.48 -9.01
CA GLY A 421 -10.20 -5.40 -8.58
C GLY A 421 -9.49 -6.75 -8.53
N ASP A 422 -8.27 -6.73 -8.00
CA ASP A 422 -7.40 -7.90 -7.90
C ASP A 422 -6.54 -7.82 -6.65
N GLY A 423 -6.05 -8.97 -6.18
CA GLY A 423 -5.20 -9.04 -4.99
C GLY A 423 -4.98 -10.46 -4.50
N VAL A 424 -4.22 -10.58 -3.42
CA VAL A 424 -3.82 -11.88 -2.86
C VAL A 424 -5.01 -12.72 -2.39
N ALA A 425 -6.11 -12.10 -1.97
CA ALA A 425 -7.32 -12.78 -1.52
C ALA A 425 -8.24 -13.26 -2.68
N ALA A 426 -7.96 -12.88 -3.94
CA ALA A 426 -8.87 -13.15 -5.06
C ALA A 426 -9.18 -14.64 -5.26
N SER A 427 -8.21 -15.54 -5.08
CA SER A 427 -8.41 -16.98 -5.22
C SER A 427 -9.31 -17.54 -4.12
N ALA A 428 -9.04 -17.17 -2.86
CA ALA A 428 -9.81 -17.60 -1.71
C ALA A 428 -11.25 -17.09 -1.76
N LEU A 429 -11.47 -15.85 -2.21
CA LEU A 429 -12.82 -15.29 -2.38
C LEU A 429 -13.64 -16.03 -3.45
N ARG A 430 -13.03 -16.41 -4.58
CA ARG A 430 -13.72 -17.23 -5.59
C ARG A 430 -14.06 -18.61 -5.08
N GLN A 431 -13.15 -19.25 -4.34
CA GLN A 431 -13.38 -20.53 -3.70
C GLN A 431 -14.56 -20.42 -2.71
N LEU A 432 -14.55 -19.39 -1.85
CA LEU A 432 -15.63 -19.15 -0.89
C LEU A 432 -16.99 -18.95 -1.57
N ALA A 433 -17.05 -18.21 -2.68
CA ALA A 433 -18.28 -18.05 -3.46
C ALA A 433 -18.82 -19.38 -3.99
N GLY A 434 -17.92 -20.32 -4.35
CA GLY A 434 -18.27 -21.69 -4.72
C GLY A 434 -18.82 -22.51 -3.54
N GLU A 435 -18.14 -22.45 -2.39
CA GLU A 435 -18.56 -23.15 -1.16
C GLU A 435 -19.91 -22.65 -0.64
N LEU A 436 -20.20 -21.37 -0.80
CA LEU A 436 -21.48 -20.73 -0.43
C LEU A 436 -22.59 -20.95 -1.49
N GLY A 437 -22.28 -21.56 -2.64
CA GLY A 437 -23.25 -21.80 -3.70
C GLY A 437 -23.74 -20.54 -4.45
N ILE A 438 -23.01 -19.42 -4.37
CA ILE A 438 -23.41 -18.13 -4.95
C ILE A 438 -22.57 -17.73 -6.18
N THR A 439 -21.83 -18.64 -6.79
CA THR A 439 -20.95 -18.34 -7.93
C THR A 439 -21.68 -17.64 -9.08
N SER A 440 -22.93 -18.01 -9.37
CA SER A 440 -23.74 -17.40 -10.43
C SER A 440 -24.18 -15.96 -10.15
N ARG A 441 -24.07 -15.52 -8.89
CA ARG A 441 -24.46 -14.18 -8.43
C ARG A 441 -23.26 -13.24 -8.23
N VAL A 442 -22.02 -13.75 -8.30
CA VAL A 442 -20.82 -12.97 -8.01
C VAL A 442 -19.99 -12.78 -9.27
N THR A 443 -19.83 -11.53 -9.66
CA THR A 443 -18.95 -11.15 -10.78
C THR A 443 -17.63 -10.61 -10.25
N PHE A 444 -16.53 -11.30 -10.55
CA PHE A 444 -15.16 -10.84 -10.29
C PHE A 444 -14.55 -10.32 -11.59
N THR A 445 -14.42 -9.01 -11.75
CA THR A 445 -13.88 -8.41 -12.99
C THR A 445 -12.36 -8.55 -13.12
N GLY A 446 -11.64 -8.78 -12.02
CA GLY A 446 -10.20 -8.55 -11.98
C GLY A 446 -9.86 -7.06 -12.02
N ARG A 447 -8.60 -6.76 -12.28
CA ARG A 447 -8.12 -5.37 -12.38
C ARG A 447 -8.66 -4.69 -13.63
N VAL A 448 -9.31 -3.55 -13.44
CA VAL A 448 -9.85 -2.71 -14.52
C VAL A 448 -8.96 -1.49 -14.79
N PRO A 449 -8.96 -0.92 -16.01
CA PRO A 449 -8.27 0.32 -16.30
C PRO A 449 -8.82 1.47 -15.45
N ARG A 450 -7.93 2.27 -14.83
CA ARG A 450 -8.34 3.36 -13.93
C ARG A 450 -9.32 4.36 -14.56
N LYS A 451 -9.11 4.68 -15.84
CA LYS A 451 -10.01 5.57 -16.59
C LYS A 451 -11.48 5.12 -16.64
N HIS A 452 -11.74 3.86 -16.34
CA HIS A 452 -13.08 3.27 -16.28
C HIS A 452 -13.54 2.97 -14.85
N ALA A 453 -12.70 3.20 -13.82
CA ALA A 453 -13.05 2.86 -12.44
C ALA A 453 -14.32 3.58 -11.96
N HIS A 454 -14.52 4.85 -12.33
CA HIS A 454 -15.72 5.61 -12.00
C HIS A 454 -17.01 4.95 -12.52
N LEU A 455 -16.98 4.36 -13.73
CA LEU A 455 -18.13 3.63 -14.28
C LEU A 455 -18.51 2.40 -13.44
N TYR A 456 -17.52 1.71 -12.85
CA TYR A 456 -17.79 0.59 -11.96
C TYR A 456 -18.38 1.02 -10.61
N HIS A 457 -17.98 2.19 -10.07
CA HIS A 457 -18.66 2.78 -8.93
C HIS A 457 -20.12 3.12 -9.27
N GLN A 458 -20.35 3.68 -10.46
CA GLN A 458 -21.70 4.03 -10.94
C GLN A 458 -22.55 2.80 -11.30
N ALA A 459 -21.94 1.66 -11.67
CA ALA A 459 -22.66 0.43 -11.97
C ALA A 459 -23.25 -0.28 -10.74
N LEU A 460 -22.74 0.02 -9.54
CA LEU A 460 -23.28 -0.45 -8.28
C LEU A 460 -24.53 0.33 -7.88
N ASP A 461 -25.44 -0.32 -7.18
CA ASP A 461 -26.58 0.31 -6.51
C ASP A 461 -26.25 0.61 -5.04
N ILE A 462 -25.48 -0.28 -4.38
CA ILE A 462 -24.98 -0.12 -3.02
C ILE A 462 -23.48 -0.44 -2.98
N PHE A 463 -22.69 0.44 -2.42
CA PHE A 463 -21.26 0.24 -2.24
C PHE A 463 -20.95 -0.28 -0.84
N VAL A 464 -20.12 -1.32 -0.73
CA VAL A 464 -19.82 -1.96 0.56
C VAL A 464 -18.34 -1.85 0.91
N VAL A 465 -18.05 -1.50 2.18
CA VAL A 465 -16.71 -1.40 2.75
C VAL A 465 -16.64 -2.20 4.06
N PRO A 466 -16.62 -3.53 4.01
CA PRO A 466 -16.77 -4.41 5.17
C PRO A 466 -15.42 -4.68 5.86
N ARG A 467 -14.65 -3.61 6.12
CA ARG A 467 -13.30 -3.74 6.66
C ARG A 467 -13.28 -4.43 8.01
N ARG A 468 -12.28 -5.30 8.20
CA ARG A 468 -12.02 -5.95 9.48
C ARG A 468 -11.56 -4.96 10.54
N ASP A 469 -11.85 -5.27 11.80
CA ASP A 469 -11.43 -4.46 12.93
C ASP A 469 -9.96 -4.73 13.28
N LEU A 470 -9.08 -3.94 12.68
CA LEU A 470 -7.62 -3.98 12.90
C LEU A 470 -7.10 -2.57 13.17
N ALA A 471 -5.96 -2.45 13.85
CA ALA A 471 -5.35 -1.15 14.13
C ALA A 471 -5.19 -0.29 12.87
N VAL A 472 -4.74 -0.88 11.77
CA VAL A 472 -4.55 -0.18 10.49
C VAL A 472 -5.88 0.30 9.88
N THR A 473 -6.96 -0.47 9.98
CA THR A 473 -8.27 -0.10 9.42
C THR A 473 -9.03 0.89 10.29
N ARG A 474 -8.75 0.92 11.59
CA ARG A 474 -9.26 1.95 12.52
C ARG A 474 -8.65 3.32 12.25
N ALA A 475 -7.40 3.38 11.78
CA ALA A 475 -6.65 4.63 11.62
C ALA A 475 -6.67 5.19 10.20
N VAL A 476 -6.64 4.33 9.17
CA VAL A 476 -6.42 4.74 7.78
C VAL A 476 -7.73 4.91 7.03
N THR A 477 -8.09 6.16 6.72
CA THR A 477 -9.25 6.51 5.88
C THR A 477 -9.06 6.03 4.44
N PRO A 478 -9.99 5.22 3.89
CA PRO A 478 -9.94 4.79 2.50
C PRO A 478 -10.45 5.85 1.52
N LEU A 479 -10.01 5.76 0.25
CA LEU A 479 -10.51 6.60 -0.85
C LEU A 479 -11.84 6.06 -1.42
N LYS A 480 -12.02 4.76 -1.44
CA LYS A 480 -13.10 4.05 -2.14
C LYS A 480 -14.53 4.49 -1.75
N PRO A 481 -14.89 4.63 -0.45
CA PRO A 481 -16.21 5.14 -0.09
C PRO A 481 -16.43 6.57 -0.58
N VAL A 482 -15.39 7.40 -0.62
CA VAL A 482 -15.50 8.78 -1.13
C VAL A 482 -15.82 8.78 -2.62
N GLU A 483 -15.21 7.89 -3.42
CA GLU A 483 -15.49 7.71 -4.84
C GLU A 483 -16.92 7.16 -5.08
N ALA A 484 -17.41 6.24 -4.22
CA ALA A 484 -18.77 5.72 -4.28
C ALA A 484 -19.81 6.80 -3.94
N MET A 485 -19.58 7.55 -2.88
CA MET A 485 -20.43 8.67 -2.47
C MET A 485 -20.48 9.74 -3.56
N ALA A 486 -19.36 10.08 -4.19
CA ALA A 486 -19.32 10.99 -5.33
C ALA A 486 -20.13 10.46 -6.53
N SER A 487 -20.25 9.15 -6.67
CA SER A 487 -21.10 8.48 -7.67
C SER A 487 -22.56 8.38 -7.24
N ALA A 488 -22.99 9.08 -6.20
CA ALA A 488 -24.33 9.05 -5.62
C ALA A 488 -24.78 7.62 -5.20
N ARG A 489 -23.87 6.80 -4.69
CA ARG A 489 -24.19 5.46 -4.18
C ARG A 489 -24.19 5.46 -2.65
N PRO A 490 -25.24 4.91 -2.01
CA PRO A 490 -25.24 4.71 -0.58
C PRO A 490 -24.11 3.74 -0.20
N VAL A 491 -23.45 3.99 0.92
CA VAL A 491 -22.32 3.22 1.40
C VAL A 491 -22.71 2.44 2.64
N VAL A 492 -22.56 1.11 2.62
CA VAL A 492 -22.61 0.30 3.84
C VAL A 492 -21.18 -0.01 4.26
N ALA A 493 -20.80 0.40 5.46
CA ALA A 493 -19.42 0.33 5.94
C ALA A 493 -19.31 -0.22 7.36
N SER A 494 -18.21 -0.88 7.66
CA SER A 494 -17.88 -1.26 9.05
C SER A 494 -17.79 -0.03 9.95
N ASN A 495 -18.37 -0.09 11.14
CA ASN A 495 -18.32 0.96 12.15
C ASN A 495 -16.91 1.05 12.77
N LEU A 496 -16.02 1.71 12.05
CA LEU A 496 -14.63 1.94 12.42
C LEU A 496 -14.32 3.44 12.41
N PRO A 497 -13.48 3.96 13.33
CA PRO A 497 -13.23 5.41 13.44
C PRO A 497 -12.91 6.08 12.12
N ALA A 498 -12.02 5.48 11.29
CA ALA A 498 -11.65 6.04 10.00
C ALA A 498 -12.76 6.01 8.93
N LEU A 499 -13.79 5.15 9.08
CA LEU A 499 -14.95 5.10 8.19
C LEU A 499 -16.07 6.04 8.69
N ASN A 500 -16.21 6.20 10.01
CA ASN A 500 -17.18 7.12 10.62
C ASN A 500 -16.90 8.59 10.27
N GLU A 501 -15.66 8.93 9.92
CA GLU A 501 -15.30 10.25 9.41
C GLU A 501 -15.81 10.52 7.98
N ILE A 502 -16.16 9.46 7.25
CA ILE A 502 -16.58 9.53 5.86
C ILE A 502 -18.08 9.32 5.74
N VAL A 503 -18.59 8.27 6.40
CA VAL A 503 -19.99 7.86 6.38
C VAL A 503 -20.68 8.33 7.66
N GLU A 504 -21.72 9.13 7.50
CA GLU A 504 -22.62 9.51 8.57
C GLU A 504 -23.81 8.55 8.55
N ASP A 505 -23.92 7.80 9.67
CA ASP A 505 -24.91 6.73 9.78
C ASP A 505 -26.34 7.23 9.55
N SER A 506 -27.11 6.47 8.79
CA SER A 506 -28.50 6.78 8.40
C SER A 506 -28.69 8.08 7.58
N VAL A 507 -27.60 8.80 7.24
CA VAL A 507 -27.66 10.06 6.47
C VAL A 507 -26.98 9.91 5.10
N THR A 508 -25.73 9.45 5.09
CA THR A 508 -24.92 9.26 3.87
C THR A 508 -24.62 7.79 3.59
N GLY A 509 -25.07 6.90 4.47
CA GLY A 509 -24.87 5.45 4.39
C GLY A 509 -25.24 4.78 5.69
N THR A 510 -24.87 3.52 5.84
CA THR A 510 -25.16 2.71 7.04
C THR A 510 -23.88 2.15 7.62
N LEU A 511 -23.71 2.26 8.93
CA LEU A 511 -22.59 1.70 9.67
C LEU A 511 -22.99 0.39 10.35
N VAL A 512 -22.21 -0.68 10.12
CA VAL A 512 -22.48 -2.03 10.64
C VAL A 512 -21.34 -2.50 11.56
N VAL A 513 -21.63 -3.42 12.44
CA VAL A 513 -20.62 -4.05 13.30
C VAL A 513 -19.57 -4.74 12.39
N PRO A 514 -18.25 -4.45 12.60
CA PRO A 514 -17.21 -5.11 11.82
C PRO A 514 -17.25 -6.63 11.97
N ASP A 515 -16.83 -7.34 10.94
CA ASP A 515 -16.72 -8.81 10.89
C ASP A 515 -18.06 -9.58 11.05
N SER A 516 -19.23 -8.89 11.01
CA SER A 516 -20.57 -9.52 11.08
C SER A 516 -21.22 -9.56 9.70
N ALA A 517 -21.39 -10.77 9.16
CA ALA A 517 -22.14 -11.00 7.93
C ALA A 517 -23.66 -10.80 8.14
N GLU A 518 -24.16 -11.10 9.33
CA GLU A 518 -25.55 -10.92 9.74
C GLU A 518 -25.96 -9.45 9.75
N GLU A 519 -25.17 -8.61 10.42
CA GLU A 519 -25.38 -7.15 10.46
C GLU A 519 -25.29 -6.53 9.07
N LEU A 520 -24.30 -6.97 8.27
CA LEU A 520 -24.18 -6.51 6.89
C LEU A 520 -25.38 -6.94 6.05
N ALA A 521 -25.87 -8.18 6.19
CA ALA A 521 -27.04 -8.66 5.48
C ALA A 521 -28.30 -7.88 5.87
N ALA A 522 -28.50 -7.62 7.17
CA ALA A 522 -29.62 -6.83 7.66
C ALA A 522 -29.61 -5.40 7.07
N ALA A 523 -28.47 -4.71 7.14
CA ALA A 523 -28.32 -3.37 6.55
C ALA A 523 -28.55 -3.33 5.04
N LEU A 524 -28.10 -4.35 4.32
CA LEU A 524 -28.34 -4.45 2.87
C LEU A 524 -29.83 -4.70 2.58
N LYS A 525 -30.50 -5.55 3.37
CA LYS A 525 -31.94 -5.84 3.24
C LYS A 525 -32.78 -4.58 3.40
N ASP A 526 -32.46 -3.72 4.38
CA ASP A 526 -33.19 -2.47 4.62
C ASP A 526 -33.07 -1.47 3.45
N LEU A 527 -32.00 -1.55 2.66
CA LEU A 527 -31.75 -0.69 1.50
C LEU A 527 -32.29 -1.26 0.17
N ILE A 528 -32.79 -2.49 0.16
CA ILE A 528 -33.32 -3.18 -1.02
C ILE A 528 -34.83 -3.35 -0.85
N ARG A 529 -35.61 -3.08 -1.90
CA ARG A 529 -37.06 -3.32 -1.85
C ARG A 529 -37.37 -4.81 -1.74
N GLU A 530 -38.55 -5.13 -1.21
CA GLU A 530 -38.97 -6.51 -0.98
C GLU A 530 -38.96 -7.38 -2.26
N ASP A 531 -39.22 -6.77 -3.44
CA ASP A 531 -39.11 -7.44 -4.73
C ASP A 531 -37.68 -7.78 -5.17
N GLY A 532 -36.67 -7.21 -4.48
CA GLY A 532 -35.25 -7.39 -4.81
C GLY A 532 -34.80 -6.80 -6.14
N ALA A 533 -35.66 -6.03 -6.80
CA ALA A 533 -35.42 -5.53 -8.16
C ALA A 533 -34.68 -4.17 -8.15
N VAL A 534 -34.92 -3.34 -7.14
CA VAL A 534 -34.34 -1.99 -7.01
C VAL A 534 -34.06 -1.65 -5.53
N VAL A 535 -33.23 -0.64 -5.32
CA VAL A 535 -33.01 -0.05 -3.99
C VAL A 535 -34.20 0.82 -3.54
N THR A 536 -34.34 1.01 -2.23
CA THR A 536 -35.38 1.86 -1.63
C THR A 536 -35.18 3.34 -1.97
N ASP A 537 -36.21 4.16 -1.76
CA ASP A 537 -36.11 5.60 -1.97
C ASP A 537 -35.19 6.26 -0.93
N GLU A 538 -35.13 5.72 0.28
CA GLU A 538 -34.21 6.10 1.34
C GLU A 538 -32.75 5.85 0.91
N ALA A 539 -32.45 4.70 0.33
CA ALA A 539 -31.12 4.39 -0.19
C ALA A 539 -30.69 5.37 -1.30
N ARG A 540 -31.62 5.72 -2.19
CA ARG A 540 -31.37 6.75 -3.22
C ARG A 540 -31.12 8.12 -2.62
N ALA A 541 -31.89 8.52 -1.62
CA ALA A 541 -31.74 9.78 -0.91
C ALA A 541 -30.38 9.85 -0.17
N MET A 542 -29.97 8.76 0.49
CA MET A 542 -28.63 8.65 1.12
C MET A 542 -27.51 8.84 0.08
N GLY A 543 -27.62 8.20 -1.07
CA GLY A 543 -26.67 8.34 -2.17
C GLY A 543 -26.55 9.78 -2.68
N ALA A 544 -27.70 10.46 -2.91
CA ALA A 544 -27.74 11.84 -3.32
C ALA A 544 -27.12 12.79 -2.28
N THR A 545 -27.48 12.61 -0.99
CA THR A 545 -26.95 13.39 0.14
C THR A 545 -25.44 13.20 0.26
N SER A 546 -24.96 11.96 0.12
CA SER A 546 -23.55 11.63 0.20
C SER A 546 -22.73 12.34 -0.90
N ARG A 547 -23.26 12.41 -2.13
CA ARG A 547 -22.64 13.13 -3.24
C ARG A 547 -22.52 14.62 -2.94
N VAL A 548 -23.58 15.28 -2.51
CA VAL A 548 -23.57 16.70 -2.14
C VAL A 548 -22.47 16.99 -1.13
N ARG A 549 -22.37 16.16 -0.07
CA ARG A 549 -21.36 16.30 0.97
C ARG A 549 -19.94 16.14 0.41
N VAL A 550 -19.68 15.10 -0.39
CA VAL A 550 -18.35 14.84 -0.94
C VAL A 550 -17.91 15.96 -1.88
N LEU A 551 -18.78 16.44 -2.76
CA LEU A 551 -18.44 17.52 -3.67
C LEU A 551 -18.15 18.85 -2.96
N LYS A 552 -18.77 19.07 -1.79
CA LYS A 552 -18.52 20.24 -0.94
C LYS A 552 -17.20 20.14 -0.17
N GLU A 553 -16.88 18.95 0.38
CA GLU A 553 -15.84 18.79 1.40
C GLU A 553 -14.60 18.04 0.93
N ARG A 554 -14.71 17.23 -0.13
CA ARG A 554 -13.69 16.24 -0.52
C ARG A 554 -13.36 16.27 -2.02
N THR A 555 -13.06 17.47 -2.54
CA THR A 555 -12.47 17.63 -3.88
C THR A 555 -10.96 17.86 -3.78
N TRP A 556 -10.18 17.37 -4.73
CA TRP A 556 -8.72 17.57 -4.69
C TRP A 556 -8.36 19.06 -4.72
N THR A 557 -9.09 19.89 -5.45
CA THR A 557 -8.88 21.33 -5.46
C THR A 557 -9.09 21.96 -4.08
N GLY A 558 -10.20 21.63 -3.40
CA GLY A 558 -10.52 22.17 -2.08
C GLY A 558 -9.50 21.72 -1.01
N THR A 559 -9.22 20.42 -0.97
CA THR A 559 -8.24 19.84 -0.02
C THR A 559 -6.84 20.41 -0.25
N THR A 560 -6.42 20.54 -1.51
CA THR A 560 -5.08 21.04 -1.86
C THR A 560 -4.96 22.54 -1.60
N SER A 561 -6.00 23.35 -1.82
CA SER A 561 -6.00 24.78 -1.48
C SER A 561 -5.70 25.03 0.00
N THR A 562 -6.22 24.19 0.89
CA THR A 562 -5.91 24.25 2.32
C THR A 562 -4.45 23.92 2.61
N LEU A 563 -3.91 22.90 1.94
CA LEU A 563 -2.49 22.54 2.04
C LEU A 563 -1.56 23.66 1.56
N LEU A 564 -1.90 24.30 0.44
CA LEU A 564 -1.10 25.40 -0.13
C LEU A 564 -1.09 26.65 0.76
N ARG A 565 -2.20 26.98 1.41
CA ARG A 565 -2.23 28.06 2.42
C ARG A 565 -1.26 27.76 3.57
N ALA A 566 -1.27 26.54 4.07
CA ALA A 566 -0.33 26.15 5.11
C ALA A 566 1.15 26.23 4.64
N TYR A 567 1.46 25.92 3.39
CA TYR A 567 2.81 26.13 2.86
C TYR A 567 3.20 27.61 2.81
N GLN A 568 2.29 28.50 2.46
CA GLN A 568 2.54 29.95 2.46
C GLN A 568 2.84 30.46 3.88
N GLU A 569 2.08 30.00 4.87
CA GLU A 569 2.30 30.35 6.28
C GLU A 569 3.68 29.88 6.78
N LEU A 570 4.13 28.68 6.37
CA LEU A 570 5.47 28.19 6.70
C LEU A 570 6.59 29.05 6.09
N GLY A 571 6.40 29.56 4.88
CA GLY A 571 7.37 30.41 4.19
C GLY A 571 7.46 31.84 4.75
N THR A 572 6.45 32.32 5.48
CA THR A 572 6.42 33.65 6.10
C THR A 572 6.91 33.63 7.57
N ALA A 573 7.05 32.48 8.17
CA ALA A 573 7.44 32.28 9.58
C ALA A 573 8.97 32.10 9.77
N GLY A 574 9.76 32.14 8.70
CA GLY A 574 11.23 32.09 8.67
C GLY A 574 11.79 33.44 8.26
#